data_751f54761a0fb75748d358f134e52364
#
_entry.id   751f54761a0fb75748d358f134e52364
#
_cell.length_a   1.000
_cell.length_b   1.000
_cell.length_c   1.000
_cell.angle_alpha   90.00
_cell.angle_beta   90.00
_cell.angle_gamma   90.00
#
_symmetry.space_group_name_H-M   'P 1'
#
loop_
_entity.id
_entity.type
_entity.pdbx_description
1 polymer ?
#
loop_
_entity_poly.entity_id
_entity_poly.type
_entity_poly.pdbx_seq_one_letter_code
_entity_poly.pdbx_strand_id
1 'polypeptide(L)'
;MLLYCDQAAAARPDEEALECFVSACRTLYANQEAVHYGAGAVRRALDDAGREMVRLLTDSDEFTVCWCGSGTGAFHLLESTGFLKERRAVTSNLGHPALTAMLKRSAREVTELGCSREGRILPASGNWDFAAFHAVQSELGTIQDIPALMGALPETCVRFTDAVQLAGKMDLAPAAAASDLIALSGVKFGAPGGGALLVRKNRPWSGPFLKAAAAARHPGYTLPRVHAPEVLSMLRALGNRCAHLAENLERMRELNAFLRRELAAANLRFTVPEELSSPFILHMFLPGKQGAVVVRMLSERGIYAGSGSACASESPSGSSALRAIGYSGKKSFSGLRFSFGPDCSREQAEFLVKNLLEVLKNY
;
A
#
# COMPACT_ATOMS: atom_id res chain seq x y z
N MET A 1 -12.57 -11.35 23.47
CA MET A 1 -11.59 -10.34 22.97
C MET A 1 -11.87 -10.15 21.48
N LEU A 2 -11.90 -8.91 21.00
CA LEU A 2 -11.96 -8.61 19.57
C LEU A 2 -10.54 -8.29 19.09
N LEU A 3 -10.07 -8.99 18.04
CA LEU A 3 -8.74 -8.81 17.47
C LEU A 3 -8.83 -8.54 15.97
N TYR A 4 -8.41 -7.34 15.56
CA TYR A 4 -8.39 -6.93 14.16
C TYR A 4 -6.99 -7.15 13.56
N CYS A 5 -6.86 -8.18 12.73
CA CYS A 5 -5.64 -8.59 12.03
C CYS A 5 -5.74 -8.42 10.51
N ASP A 6 -6.46 -7.40 10.03
CA ASP A 6 -6.60 -7.10 8.60
C ASP A 6 -6.18 -5.67 8.24
N GLN A 7 -5.15 -5.17 8.93
CA GLN A 7 -4.59 -3.80 8.79
C GLN A 7 -4.06 -3.51 7.37
N ALA A 8 -3.64 -4.54 6.63
CA ALA A 8 -3.21 -4.38 5.23
C ALA A 8 -4.38 -4.07 4.28
N ALA A 9 -5.61 -4.49 4.62
CA ALA A 9 -6.81 -4.10 3.88
C ALA A 9 -7.23 -2.67 4.25
N ALA A 10 -7.37 -2.37 5.55
CA ALA A 10 -7.57 -1.03 6.09
C ALA A 10 -6.98 -0.97 7.50
N ALA A 11 -6.12 0.01 7.77
CA ALA A 11 -5.61 0.21 9.10
C ALA A 11 -6.71 0.79 10.01
N ARG A 12 -6.68 0.40 11.30
CA ARG A 12 -7.53 1.02 12.30
C ARG A 12 -7.22 2.53 12.33
N PRO A 13 -8.25 3.39 12.32
CA PRO A 13 -8.04 4.83 12.37
C PRO A 13 -7.25 5.25 13.60
N ASP A 14 -6.34 6.20 13.40
CA ASP A 14 -5.61 6.91 14.44
C ASP A 14 -6.54 7.94 15.08
N GLU A 15 -6.64 7.98 16.41
CA GLU A 15 -7.58 8.86 17.12
C GLU A 15 -7.26 10.35 16.89
N GLU A 16 -5.99 10.75 16.91
CA GLU A 16 -5.62 12.13 16.63
C GLU A 16 -5.90 12.52 15.17
N ALA A 17 -5.78 11.56 14.24
CA ALA A 17 -6.16 11.79 12.86
C ALA A 17 -7.68 11.96 12.69
N LEU A 18 -8.49 11.22 13.46
CA LEU A 18 -9.96 11.41 13.50
C LEU A 18 -10.33 12.77 14.06
N GLU A 19 -9.71 13.18 15.17
CA GLU A 19 -9.93 14.51 15.77
C GLU A 19 -9.53 15.62 14.79
N CYS A 20 -8.38 15.49 14.13
CA CYS A 20 -7.90 16.40 13.09
C CYS A 20 -8.92 16.49 11.94
N PHE A 21 -9.46 15.34 11.48
CA PHE A 21 -10.47 15.30 10.43
C PHE A 21 -11.72 16.09 10.83
N VAL A 22 -12.27 15.83 12.01
CA VAL A 22 -13.49 16.52 12.51
C VAL A 22 -13.24 18.02 12.67
N SER A 23 -12.11 18.41 13.23
CA SER A 23 -11.73 19.82 13.39
C SER A 23 -11.61 20.52 12.03
N ALA A 24 -10.92 19.91 11.07
CA ALA A 24 -10.78 20.45 9.73
C ALA A 24 -12.10 20.52 8.96
N CYS A 25 -13.04 19.59 9.17
CA CYS A 25 -14.39 19.69 8.61
C CYS A 25 -15.14 20.94 9.09
N ARG A 26 -14.89 21.40 10.32
CA ARG A 26 -15.51 22.61 10.90
C ARG A 26 -14.86 23.90 10.46
N THR A 27 -13.56 23.88 10.14
CA THR A 27 -12.76 25.11 9.95
C THR A 27 -12.26 25.31 8.52
N LEU A 28 -12.05 24.26 7.73
CA LEU A 28 -11.46 24.28 6.39
C LEU A 28 -12.38 23.70 5.32
N TYR A 29 -13.67 24.04 5.39
CA TYR A 29 -14.72 23.55 4.47
C TYR A 29 -14.83 24.35 3.16
N ALA A 30 -14.13 25.52 3.06
CA ALA A 30 -14.25 26.39 1.91
C ALA A 30 -13.72 25.73 0.62
N ASN A 31 -14.30 26.10 -0.52
CA ASN A 31 -13.74 25.70 -1.80
C ASN A 31 -12.42 26.44 -2.05
N GLN A 32 -11.33 25.71 -2.19
CA GLN A 32 -9.99 26.25 -2.45
C GLN A 32 -9.89 27.10 -3.74
N GLU A 33 -10.79 26.90 -4.71
CA GLU A 33 -10.81 27.66 -5.98
C GLU A 33 -11.53 29.00 -5.86
N ALA A 34 -12.24 29.25 -4.74
CA ALA A 34 -12.91 30.51 -4.52
C ALA A 34 -11.92 31.65 -4.22
N VAL A 35 -12.38 32.90 -4.42
CA VAL A 35 -11.51 34.11 -4.28
C VAL A 35 -11.51 34.72 -2.90
N HIS A 36 -12.36 34.26 -1.98
CA HIS A 36 -12.48 34.80 -0.62
C HIS A 36 -11.39 34.28 0.33
N TYR A 37 -11.19 34.94 1.47
CA TYR A 37 -10.14 34.60 2.44
C TYR A 37 -10.18 33.17 2.97
N GLY A 38 -11.37 32.58 3.18
CA GLY A 38 -11.52 31.20 3.62
C GLY A 38 -10.92 30.19 2.63
N ALA A 39 -11.06 30.45 1.33
CA ALA A 39 -10.41 29.62 0.30
C ALA A 39 -8.87 29.76 0.35
N GLY A 40 -8.37 30.97 0.63
CA GLY A 40 -6.93 31.20 0.83
C GLY A 40 -6.37 30.41 2.02
N ALA A 41 -7.13 30.28 3.11
CA ALA A 41 -6.74 29.46 4.26
C ALA A 41 -6.64 27.96 3.89
N VAL A 42 -7.61 27.45 3.14
CA VAL A 42 -7.58 26.06 2.66
C VAL A 42 -6.38 25.80 1.74
N ARG A 43 -6.11 26.69 0.79
CA ARG A 43 -4.93 26.55 -0.10
C ARG A 43 -3.62 26.48 0.70
N ARG A 44 -3.41 27.42 1.63
CA ARG A 44 -2.21 27.41 2.48
C ARG A 44 -2.07 26.11 3.28
N ALA A 45 -3.16 25.64 3.89
CA ALA A 45 -3.15 24.39 4.65
C ALA A 45 -2.78 23.18 3.77
N LEU A 46 -3.27 23.11 2.53
CA LEU A 46 -2.93 22.04 1.58
C LEU A 46 -1.47 22.13 1.11
N ASP A 47 -0.96 23.33 0.86
CA ASP A 47 0.43 23.57 0.45
C ASP A 47 1.41 23.22 1.58
N ASP A 48 1.08 23.62 2.82
CA ASP A 48 1.88 23.28 4.00
C ASP A 48 1.89 21.77 4.24
N ALA A 49 0.72 21.12 4.13
CA ALA A 49 0.61 19.69 4.27
C ALA A 49 1.42 18.94 3.20
N GLY A 50 1.47 19.44 1.96
CA GLY A 50 2.28 18.86 0.90
C GLY A 50 3.78 18.93 1.21
N ARG A 51 4.25 20.08 1.67
CA ARG A 51 5.66 20.25 2.08
C ARG A 51 6.04 19.34 3.24
N GLU A 52 5.19 19.25 4.24
CA GLU A 52 5.44 18.41 5.41
C GLU A 52 5.42 16.93 5.06
N MET A 53 4.48 16.46 4.22
CA MET A 53 4.46 15.08 3.76
C MET A 53 5.75 14.67 3.04
N VAL A 54 6.27 15.54 2.18
CA VAL A 54 7.53 15.31 1.48
C VAL A 54 8.69 15.18 2.48
N ARG A 55 8.79 16.07 3.47
CA ARG A 55 9.83 15.99 4.51
C ARG A 55 9.76 14.71 5.34
N LEU A 56 8.55 14.30 5.72
CA LEU A 56 8.35 13.08 6.53
C LEU A 56 8.77 11.80 5.81
N LEU A 57 8.78 11.81 4.49
CA LEU A 57 8.91 10.58 3.70
C LEU A 57 10.20 10.47 2.88
N THR A 58 10.84 11.59 2.54
CA THR A 58 11.85 11.56 1.47
C THR A 58 13.18 12.21 1.84
N ASP A 59 13.31 12.85 2.98
CA ASP A 59 14.48 13.64 3.40
C ASP A 59 14.95 14.63 2.34
N SER A 60 14.08 15.04 1.40
CA SER A 60 14.42 15.91 0.29
C SER A 60 13.24 16.79 -0.12
N ASP A 61 13.55 17.96 -0.72
CA ASP A 61 12.56 18.88 -1.31
C ASP A 61 12.27 18.58 -2.80
N GLU A 62 12.71 17.45 -3.31
CA GLU A 62 12.64 17.14 -4.74
C GLU A 62 11.25 16.73 -5.23
N PHE A 63 10.29 16.53 -4.34
CA PHE A 63 8.94 16.11 -4.71
C PHE A 63 7.92 17.25 -4.55
N THR A 64 6.84 17.13 -5.28
CA THR A 64 5.56 17.82 -5.05
C THR A 64 4.45 16.81 -4.90
N VAL A 65 3.35 17.17 -4.24
CA VAL A 65 2.24 16.26 -3.94
C VAL A 65 1.04 16.57 -4.82
N CYS A 66 0.54 15.54 -5.51
CA CYS A 66 -0.79 15.55 -6.08
C CYS A 66 -1.72 14.77 -5.14
N TRP A 67 -2.68 15.46 -4.53
CA TRP A 67 -3.63 14.85 -3.62
C TRP A 67 -4.65 14.01 -4.35
N CYS A 68 -4.95 12.83 -3.83
CA CYS A 68 -5.90 11.86 -4.35
C CYS A 68 -6.82 11.39 -3.22
N GLY A 69 -8.00 10.87 -3.56
CA GLY A 69 -8.92 10.33 -2.55
C GLY A 69 -8.51 8.95 -1.99
N SER A 70 -7.55 8.28 -2.64
CA SER A 70 -7.05 6.94 -2.24
C SER A 70 -5.77 6.59 -2.99
N GLY A 71 -5.12 5.46 -2.64
CA GLY A 71 -4.03 4.90 -3.43
C GLY A 71 -4.44 4.55 -4.86
N THR A 72 -5.63 3.98 -5.04
CA THR A 72 -6.21 3.74 -6.39
C THR A 72 -6.46 5.06 -7.12
N GLY A 73 -6.84 6.11 -6.40
CA GLY A 73 -6.96 7.47 -6.95
C GLY A 73 -5.67 8.00 -7.56
N ALA A 74 -4.50 7.64 -7.01
CA ALA A 74 -3.21 7.98 -7.59
C ALA A 74 -3.00 7.30 -8.97
N PHE A 75 -3.45 6.04 -9.12
CA PHE A 75 -3.40 5.33 -10.40
C PHE A 75 -4.35 5.96 -11.42
N HIS A 76 -5.57 6.31 -11.01
CA HIS A 76 -6.52 7.01 -11.88
C HIS A 76 -6.03 8.39 -12.31
N LEU A 77 -5.35 9.12 -11.43
CA LEU A 77 -4.75 10.39 -11.78
C LEU A 77 -3.69 10.22 -12.88
N LEU A 78 -2.80 9.22 -12.73
CA LEU A 78 -1.79 8.90 -13.74
C LEU A 78 -2.44 8.53 -15.08
N GLU A 79 -3.49 7.70 -15.08
CA GLU A 79 -4.28 7.34 -16.26
C GLU A 79 -4.88 8.58 -16.95
N SER A 80 -5.52 9.46 -16.16
CA SER A 80 -6.26 10.62 -16.67
C SER A 80 -5.37 11.68 -17.33
N THR A 81 -4.08 11.69 -17.01
CA THR A 81 -3.12 12.61 -17.67
C THR A 81 -2.78 12.21 -19.10
N GLY A 82 -3.08 10.97 -19.52
CA GLY A 82 -2.63 10.41 -20.78
C GLY A 82 -1.12 10.17 -20.86
N PHE A 83 -0.41 10.30 -19.74
CA PHE A 83 1.05 10.23 -19.66
C PHE A 83 1.65 8.92 -20.17
N LEU A 84 0.88 7.82 -20.09
CA LEU A 84 1.35 6.48 -20.45
C LEU A 84 1.08 6.10 -21.91
N LYS A 85 0.28 6.86 -22.66
CA LYS A 85 -0.27 6.46 -23.96
C LYS A 85 0.75 5.93 -24.96
N GLU A 86 1.93 6.56 -25.03
CA GLU A 86 2.98 6.18 -25.97
C GLU A 86 4.14 5.41 -25.32
N ARG A 87 3.98 4.97 -24.03
CA ARG A 87 5.04 4.36 -23.25
C ARG A 87 4.91 2.84 -23.20
N ARG A 88 6.05 2.17 -23.32
CA ARG A 88 6.21 0.74 -22.97
C ARG A 88 6.41 0.66 -21.46
N ALA A 89 5.47 0.03 -20.78
CA ALA A 89 5.49 -0.10 -19.33
C ALA A 89 5.99 -1.49 -18.90
N VAL A 90 6.68 -1.54 -17.77
CA VAL A 90 7.01 -2.78 -17.07
C VAL A 90 6.44 -2.75 -15.65
N THR A 91 5.89 -3.87 -15.21
CA THR A 91 5.38 -4.07 -13.85
C THR A 91 5.65 -5.51 -13.41
N SER A 92 5.13 -5.90 -12.26
CA SER A 92 5.22 -7.27 -11.76
C SER A 92 3.85 -7.97 -11.84
N ASN A 93 3.87 -9.29 -12.06
CA ASN A 93 2.69 -10.14 -11.94
C ASN A 93 2.12 -10.20 -10.50
N LEU A 94 2.83 -9.62 -9.52
CA LEU A 94 2.43 -9.43 -8.12
C LEU A 94 1.91 -8.01 -7.83
N GLY A 95 1.88 -7.12 -8.83
CA GLY A 95 1.36 -5.76 -8.70
C GLY A 95 -0.09 -5.73 -8.22
N HIS A 96 -0.46 -4.62 -7.58
CA HIS A 96 -1.87 -4.43 -7.19
C HIS A 96 -2.78 -4.50 -8.44
N PRO A 97 -3.92 -5.23 -8.39
CA PRO A 97 -4.79 -5.40 -9.57
C PRO A 97 -5.21 -4.09 -10.24
N ALA A 98 -5.51 -3.05 -9.46
CA ALA A 98 -5.87 -1.74 -10.01
C ALA A 98 -4.71 -1.08 -10.77
N LEU A 99 -3.46 -1.21 -10.31
CA LEU A 99 -2.27 -0.70 -10.99
C LEU A 99 -2.06 -1.44 -12.32
N THR A 100 -2.05 -2.76 -12.29
CA THR A 100 -1.87 -3.58 -13.49
C THR A 100 -2.97 -3.33 -14.53
N ALA A 101 -4.23 -3.24 -14.08
CA ALA A 101 -5.36 -2.94 -14.96
C ALA A 101 -5.25 -1.54 -15.58
N MET A 102 -4.85 -0.53 -14.80
CA MET A 102 -4.61 0.82 -15.29
C MET A 102 -3.51 0.83 -16.35
N LEU A 103 -2.37 0.19 -16.09
CA LEU A 103 -1.26 0.11 -17.05
C LEU A 103 -1.73 -0.52 -18.36
N LYS A 104 -2.46 -1.65 -18.31
CA LYS A 104 -2.98 -2.35 -19.50
C LYS A 104 -3.96 -1.51 -20.34
N ARG A 105 -4.69 -0.59 -19.71
CA ARG A 105 -5.59 0.32 -20.44
C ARG A 105 -4.89 1.54 -21.02
N SER A 106 -3.82 2.00 -20.37
CA SER A 106 -3.25 3.33 -20.59
C SER A 106 -1.93 3.32 -21.34
N ALA A 107 -1.11 2.27 -21.16
CA ALA A 107 0.19 2.18 -21.79
C ALA A 107 0.09 1.57 -23.19
N ARG A 108 1.06 1.90 -24.03
CA ARG A 108 1.19 1.32 -25.37
C ARG A 108 1.39 -0.19 -25.33
N GLU A 109 2.20 -0.65 -24.35
CA GLU A 109 2.55 -2.05 -24.16
C GLU A 109 2.88 -2.26 -22.68
N VAL A 110 2.57 -3.44 -22.12
CA VAL A 110 2.85 -3.80 -20.73
C VAL A 110 3.57 -5.13 -20.66
N THR A 111 4.76 -5.13 -20.08
CA THR A 111 5.51 -6.34 -19.72
C THR A 111 5.28 -6.64 -18.23
N GLU A 112 4.84 -7.84 -17.90
CA GLU A 112 4.73 -8.31 -16.52
C GLU A 112 5.91 -9.22 -16.18
N LEU A 113 6.78 -8.78 -15.26
CA LEU A 113 7.88 -9.58 -14.74
C LEU A 113 7.37 -10.66 -13.81
N GLY A 114 7.99 -11.84 -13.88
CA GLY A 114 7.77 -12.91 -12.93
C GLY A 114 8.38 -12.63 -11.56
N CYS A 115 8.13 -13.54 -10.63
CA CYS A 115 8.67 -13.48 -9.27
C CYS A 115 9.23 -14.83 -8.81
N SER A 116 10.04 -14.80 -7.76
CA SER A 116 10.48 -16.00 -7.04
C SER A 116 9.33 -16.62 -6.23
N ARG A 117 9.57 -17.78 -5.63
CA ARG A 117 8.59 -18.44 -4.74
C ARG A 117 8.28 -17.64 -3.48
N GLU A 118 9.19 -16.78 -3.06
CA GLU A 118 9.05 -15.88 -1.93
C GLU A 118 8.38 -14.54 -2.33
N GLY A 119 8.03 -14.39 -3.61
CA GLY A 119 7.38 -13.18 -4.14
C GLY A 119 8.34 -12.02 -4.41
N ARG A 120 9.66 -12.26 -4.55
CA ARG A 120 10.62 -11.24 -4.99
C ARG A 120 10.51 -11.08 -6.51
N ILE A 121 10.38 -9.84 -6.98
CA ILE A 121 10.35 -9.54 -8.42
C ILE A 121 11.69 -9.94 -9.03
N LEU A 122 11.66 -10.72 -10.11
CA LEU A 122 12.85 -11.13 -10.84
C LEU A 122 13.25 -10.00 -11.79
N PRO A 123 14.47 -9.43 -11.63
CA PRO A 123 14.96 -8.39 -12.53
C PRO A 123 15.03 -8.94 -13.97
N ALA A 124 14.68 -8.10 -14.91
CA ALA A 124 14.88 -8.38 -16.33
C ALA A 124 15.44 -7.15 -17.03
N SER A 125 16.17 -7.37 -18.10
CA SER A 125 16.62 -6.29 -18.99
C SER A 125 15.58 -6.03 -20.06
N GLY A 126 15.37 -4.76 -20.39
CA GLY A 126 14.45 -4.35 -21.44
C GLY A 126 14.49 -2.84 -21.65
N ASN A 127 13.94 -2.42 -22.77
CA ASN A 127 13.89 -1.00 -23.11
C ASN A 127 12.47 -0.46 -22.81
N TRP A 128 12.24 -0.14 -21.53
CA TRP A 128 10.96 0.39 -21.04
C TRP A 128 11.05 1.89 -20.80
N ASP A 129 9.92 2.58 -21.05
CA ASP A 129 9.79 4.01 -20.86
C ASP A 129 9.15 4.35 -19.50
N PHE A 130 8.54 3.34 -18.86
CA PHE A 130 7.87 3.46 -17.56
C PHE A 130 7.96 2.13 -16.79
N ALA A 131 8.33 2.20 -15.52
CA ALA A 131 8.37 1.04 -14.64
C ALA A 131 7.51 1.30 -13.39
N ALA A 132 6.69 0.32 -13.00
CA ALA A 132 5.80 0.42 -11.84
C ALA A 132 5.92 -0.82 -10.95
N PHE A 133 6.52 -0.67 -9.77
CA PHE A 133 6.70 -1.76 -8.82
C PHE A 133 6.13 -1.39 -7.44
N HIS A 134 5.58 -2.40 -6.75
CA HIS A 134 5.19 -2.26 -5.34
C HIS A 134 6.41 -2.42 -4.44
N ALA A 135 6.49 -1.63 -3.37
CA ALA A 135 7.58 -1.75 -2.39
C ALA A 135 7.36 -2.93 -1.43
N VAL A 136 6.12 -3.19 -1.04
CA VAL A 136 5.71 -4.33 -0.22
C VAL A 136 4.47 -4.97 -0.81
N GLN A 137 4.50 -6.27 -1.02
CA GLN A 137 3.35 -7.01 -1.55
C GLN A 137 2.24 -7.12 -0.49
N SER A 138 1.04 -6.70 -0.82
CA SER A 138 -0.05 -6.48 0.15
C SER A 138 -0.67 -7.76 0.74
N GLU A 139 -0.49 -8.91 0.10
CA GLU A 139 -0.98 -10.21 0.55
C GLU A 139 0.15 -11.03 1.21
N LEU A 140 1.25 -11.21 0.51
CA LEU A 140 2.37 -12.04 0.95
C LEU A 140 3.25 -11.33 2.01
N GLY A 141 3.29 -10.01 2.00
CA GLY A 141 4.18 -9.22 2.85
C GLY A 141 5.60 -9.09 2.32
N THR A 142 5.92 -9.65 1.15
CA THR A 142 7.27 -9.61 0.59
C THR A 142 7.74 -8.18 0.34
N ILE A 143 8.90 -7.83 0.89
CA ILE A 143 9.59 -6.55 0.65
C ILE A 143 10.38 -6.66 -0.66
N GLN A 144 10.24 -5.65 -1.53
CA GLN A 144 11.04 -5.53 -2.75
C GLN A 144 12.23 -4.61 -2.54
N ASP A 145 13.34 -4.92 -3.18
CA ASP A 145 14.51 -4.03 -3.26
C ASP A 145 14.28 -3.01 -4.38
N ILE A 146 13.52 -1.95 -4.05
CA ILE A 146 13.19 -0.90 -5.02
C ILE A 146 14.44 -0.21 -5.59
N PRO A 147 15.45 0.17 -4.78
CA PRO A 147 16.70 0.71 -5.33
C PRO A 147 17.35 -0.19 -6.38
N ALA A 148 17.48 -1.47 -6.10
CA ALA A 148 18.09 -2.42 -7.04
C ALA A 148 17.24 -2.61 -8.31
N LEU A 149 15.92 -2.76 -8.17
CA LEU A 149 14.99 -2.90 -9.30
C LEU A 149 15.01 -1.67 -10.21
N MET A 150 14.97 -0.47 -9.61
CA MET A 150 14.93 0.79 -10.36
C MET A 150 16.31 1.15 -10.92
N GLY A 151 17.40 0.78 -10.24
CA GLY A 151 18.77 0.98 -10.70
C GLY A 151 19.14 0.15 -11.93
N ALA A 152 18.46 -0.98 -12.15
CA ALA A 152 18.65 -1.82 -13.33
C ALA A 152 17.96 -1.30 -14.60
N LEU A 153 17.15 -0.22 -14.48
CA LEU A 153 16.38 0.36 -15.59
C LEU A 153 17.17 1.48 -16.30
N PRO A 154 16.89 1.76 -17.58
CA PRO A 154 17.43 2.91 -18.27
C PRO A 154 17.18 4.24 -17.51
N GLU A 155 18.10 5.18 -17.58
CA GLU A 155 17.93 6.50 -16.95
C GLU A 155 16.71 7.27 -17.46
N THR A 156 16.32 7.04 -18.71
CA THR A 156 15.15 7.66 -19.34
C THR A 156 13.83 7.04 -18.90
N CYS A 157 13.87 5.87 -18.24
CA CYS A 157 12.70 5.19 -17.74
C CYS A 157 12.11 5.93 -16.52
N VAL A 158 10.83 6.29 -16.58
CA VAL A 158 10.13 6.89 -15.45
C VAL A 158 9.80 5.81 -14.41
N ARG A 159 10.17 6.04 -13.16
CA ARG A 159 10.18 5.06 -12.07
C ARG A 159 9.04 5.33 -11.10
N PHE A 160 8.04 4.46 -11.10
CA PHE A 160 6.88 4.55 -10.21
C PHE A 160 6.96 3.49 -9.11
N THR A 161 6.83 3.91 -7.86
CA THR A 161 6.74 3.02 -6.71
C THR A 161 5.36 3.09 -6.06
N ASP A 162 4.67 1.95 -5.98
CA ASP A 162 3.53 1.76 -5.10
C ASP A 162 4.04 1.52 -3.66
N ALA A 163 4.04 2.58 -2.85
CA ALA A 163 4.50 2.58 -1.47
C ALA A 163 3.34 2.44 -0.45
N VAL A 164 2.16 2.06 -0.90
CA VAL A 164 0.93 1.98 -0.09
C VAL A 164 1.08 1.09 1.15
N GLN A 165 1.86 0.02 1.08
CA GLN A 165 2.13 -0.87 2.22
C GLN A 165 3.44 -0.56 2.96
N LEU A 166 4.25 0.38 2.45
CA LEU A 166 5.53 0.76 3.03
C LEU A 166 5.41 2.00 3.94
N ALA A 167 4.72 3.06 3.45
CA ALA A 167 4.63 4.35 4.12
C ALA A 167 4.05 4.27 5.54
N GLY A 168 4.70 4.91 6.49
CA GLY A 168 4.33 4.92 7.90
C GLY A 168 4.53 3.57 8.64
N LYS A 169 5.20 2.60 8.01
CA LYS A 169 5.50 1.28 8.57
C LYS A 169 7.00 0.95 8.55
N MET A 170 7.68 1.35 7.51
CA MET A 170 9.12 1.17 7.34
C MET A 170 9.71 2.40 6.65
N ASP A 171 11.03 2.52 6.65
CA ASP A 171 11.72 3.63 6.00
C ASP A 171 11.42 3.66 4.49
N LEU A 172 10.92 4.80 4.02
CA LEU A 172 10.62 5.05 2.61
C LEU A 172 11.78 5.71 1.85
N ALA A 173 12.72 6.37 2.56
CA ALA A 173 13.73 7.21 1.92
C ALA A 173 14.56 6.47 0.83
N PRO A 174 15.00 5.21 1.00
CA PRO A 174 15.72 4.50 -0.06
C PRO A 174 14.88 4.28 -1.32
N ALA A 175 13.59 3.94 -1.15
CA ALA A 175 12.68 3.76 -2.28
C ALA A 175 12.34 5.10 -2.94
N ALA A 176 12.19 6.17 -2.15
CA ALA A 176 11.94 7.51 -2.65
C ALA A 176 13.13 8.04 -3.49
N ALA A 177 14.36 7.83 -3.04
CA ALA A 177 15.56 8.21 -3.78
C ALA A 177 15.60 7.56 -5.18
N ALA A 178 15.15 6.31 -5.30
CA ALA A 178 15.13 5.54 -6.54
C ALA A 178 13.90 5.79 -7.44
N SER A 179 12.93 6.60 -6.99
CA SER A 179 11.63 6.78 -7.66
C SER A 179 11.44 8.19 -8.21
N ASP A 180 10.65 8.30 -9.27
CA ASP A 180 10.17 9.55 -9.83
C ASP A 180 8.70 9.85 -9.41
N LEU A 181 7.92 8.79 -9.21
CA LEU A 181 6.52 8.83 -8.79
C LEU A 181 6.30 7.85 -7.64
N ILE A 182 5.58 8.28 -6.58
CA ILE A 182 5.32 7.44 -5.40
C ILE A 182 3.84 7.55 -5.02
N ALA A 183 3.13 6.41 -5.01
CA ALA A 183 1.73 6.36 -4.60
C ALA A 183 1.59 6.00 -3.12
N LEU A 184 0.70 6.72 -2.43
CA LEU A 184 0.38 6.57 -1.01
C LEU A 184 -1.12 6.41 -0.79
N SER A 185 -1.52 5.75 0.31
CA SER A 185 -2.92 5.62 0.73
C SER A 185 -3.06 5.78 2.23
N GLY A 186 -3.78 6.80 2.66
CA GLY A 186 -3.97 7.15 4.06
C GLY A 186 -4.59 6.04 4.91
N VAL A 187 -5.55 5.31 4.35
CA VAL A 187 -6.21 4.19 5.02
C VAL A 187 -5.28 3.01 5.37
N LYS A 188 -4.03 2.99 4.89
CA LYS A 188 -3.06 1.93 5.20
C LYS A 188 -2.17 2.25 6.40
N PHE A 189 -2.20 3.47 6.89
CA PHE A 189 -1.45 3.90 8.07
C PHE A 189 -2.31 4.64 9.12
N GLY A 190 -3.65 4.53 9.01
CA GLY A 190 -4.59 4.99 10.05
C GLY A 190 -5.28 6.31 9.77
N ALA A 191 -5.21 6.85 8.56
CA ALA A 191 -6.07 7.97 8.20
C ALA A 191 -7.50 7.51 7.87
N PRO A 192 -8.52 8.33 8.10
CA PRO A 192 -9.91 8.03 7.72
C PRO A 192 -10.11 7.95 6.20
N GLY A 193 -9.23 8.54 5.42
CA GLY A 193 -9.28 8.56 3.96
C GLY A 193 -8.01 9.12 3.36
N GLY A 194 -8.10 9.53 2.10
CA GLY A 194 -7.04 10.23 1.40
C GLY A 194 -6.00 9.32 0.72
N GLY A 195 -5.33 9.89 -0.24
CA GLY A 195 -4.20 9.34 -0.94
C GLY A 195 -3.37 10.44 -1.57
N ALA A 196 -2.17 10.11 -1.98
CA ALA A 196 -1.27 11.05 -2.62
C ALA A 196 -0.42 10.36 -3.70
N LEU A 197 -0.11 11.14 -4.73
CA LEU A 197 0.94 10.83 -5.68
C LEU A 197 2.05 11.87 -5.50
N LEU A 198 3.21 11.46 -4.99
CA LEU A 198 4.40 12.29 -4.98
C LEU A 198 5.01 12.27 -6.38
N VAL A 199 5.35 13.43 -6.90
CA VAL A 199 5.89 13.64 -8.24
C VAL A 199 7.25 14.32 -8.10
N ARG A 200 8.33 13.70 -8.59
CA ARG A 200 9.66 14.29 -8.57
C ARG A 200 9.70 15.53 -9.46
N LYS A 201 10.16 16.64 -8.88
CA LYS A 201 10.43 17.90 -9.60
C LYS A 201 11.66 17.73 -10.53
N ASN A 202 11.89 18.70 -11.37
CA ASN A 202 13.12 18.81 -12.18
C ASN A 202 13.38 17.63 -13.15
N ARG A 203 12.31 16.92 -13.52
CA ARG A 203 12.34 15.98 -14.67
C ARG A 203 11.72 16.66 -15.90
N PRO A 204 12.20 16.39 -17.12
CA PRO A 204 11.66 17.03 -18.34
C PRO A 204 10.16 16.87 -18.52
N TRP A 205 9.60 15.76 -18.00
CA TRP A 205 8.18 15.42 -18.10
C TRP A 205 7.32 15.95 -16.94
N SER A 206 7.92 16.39 -15.81
CA SER A 206 7.18 16.73 -14.58
C SER A 206 6.24 17.93 -14.77
N GLY A 207 6.71 19.00 -15.41
CA GLY A 207 5.87 20.19 -15.65
C GLY A 207 4.64 19.88 -16.52
N PRO A 208 4.80 19.26 -17.69
CA PRO A 208 3.67 18.79 -18.52
C PRO A 208 2.73 17.84 -17.78
N PHE A 209 3.27 16.89 -17.00
CA PHE A 209 2.49 15.96 -16.18
C PHE A 209 1.63 16.69 -15.15
N LEU A 210 2.23 17.60 -14.34
CA LEU A 210 1.52 18.34 -13.30
C LEU A 210 0.43 19.24 -13.88
N LYS A 211 0.67 19.85 -15.04
CA LYS A 211 -0.35 20.63 -15.75
C LYS A 211 -1.51 19.72 -16.22
N ALA A 212 -1.23 18.56 -16.75
CA ALA A 212 -2.25 17.58 -17.13
C ALA A 212 -3.01 17.05 -15.92
N ALA A 213 -2.31 16.75 -14.80
CA ALA A 213 -2.91 16.30 -13.55
C ALA A 213 -3.89 17.32 -12.96
N ALA A 214 -3.54 18.62 -12.99
CA ALA A 214 -4.41 19.69 -12.53
C ALA A 214 -5.69 19.85 -13.38
N ALA A 215 -5.64 19.48 -14.67
CA ALA A 215 -6.77 19.54 -15.60
C ALA A 215 -7.48 18.18 -15.76
N ALA A 216 -7.01 17.12 -15.09
CA ALA A 216 -7.42 15.75 -15.34
C ALA A 216 -8.90 15.53 -15.00
N ARG A 217 -9.59 14.83 -15.91
CA ARG A 217 -10.95 14.32 -15.72
C ARG A 217 -10.99 12.86 -16.15
N HIS A 218 -11.60 12.02 -15.34
CA HIS A 218 -11.76 10.61 -15.69
C HIS A 218 -13.07 10.41 -16.47
N PRO A 219 -13.10 9.56 -17.56
CA PRO A 219 -14.36 9.17 -18.19
C PRO A 219 -15.31 8.54 -17.17
N GLY A 220 -16.52 9.10 -17.06
CA GLY A 220 -17.55 8.62 -16.15
C GLY A 220 -17.59 9.26 -14.77
N TYR A 221 -16.55 9.96 -14.34
CA TYR A 221 -16.57 10.81 -13.12
C TYR A 221 -15.52 11.91 -13.18
N THR A 222 -15.79 13.02 -12.52
CA THR A 222 -14.80 14.07 -12.28
C THR A 222 -13.93 13.63 -11.09
N LEU A 223 -12.59 13.76 -11.19
CA LEU A 223 -11.74 13.58 -10.03
C LEU A 223 -12.23 14.50 -8.92
N PRO A 224 -12.43 13.98 -7.70
CA PRO A 224 -13.01 14.77 -6.63
C PRO A 224 -12.11 15.96 -6.31
N ARG A 225 -12.73 17.08 -5.94
CA ARG A 225 -12.01 18.21 -5.36
C ARG A 225 -11.18 17.71 -4.16
N VAL A 226 -9.98 18.25 -4.00
CA VAL A 226 -9.15 17.95 -2.84
C VAL A 226 -9.90 18.30 -1.57
N HIS A 227 -10.12 17.32 -0.71
CA HIS A 227 -10.83 17.48 0.55
C HIS A 227 -9.82 17.73 1.67
N ALA A 228 -9.67 19.01 2.09
CA ALA A 228 -8.68 19.41 3.08
C ALA A 228 -8.74 18.58 4.40
N PRO A 229 -9.91 18.24 4.96
CA PRO A 229 -10.00 17.33 6.11
C PRO A 229 -9.31 15.98 5.91
N GLU A 230 -9.48 15.33 4.75
CA GLU A 230 -8.78 14.07 4.46
C GLU A 230 -7.27 14.25 4.37
N VAL A 231 -6.81 15.32 3.73
CA VAL A 231 -5.38 15.63 3.59
C VAL A 231 -4.72 15.85 4.94
N LEU A 232 -5.33 16.68 5.79
CA LEU A 232 -4.76 17.03 7.09
C LEU A 232 -4.80 15.85 8.06
N SER A 233 -5.87 15.06 8.06
CA SER A 233 -5.93 13.84 8.84
C SER A 233 -4.94 12.77 8.35
N MET A 234 -4.74 12.67 7.03
CA MET A 234 -3.73 11.79 6.45
C MET A 234 -2.31 12.20 6.87
N LEU A 235 -2.02 13.50 6.86
CA LEU A 235 -0.73 14.02 7.34
C LEU A 235 -0.54 13.76 8.83
N ARG A 236 -1.58 13.96 9.67
CA ARG A 236 -1.54 13.67 11.11
C ARG A 236 -1.23 12.21 11.37
N ALA A 237 -1.97 11.29 10.75
CA ALA A 237 -1.73 9.85 10.89
C ALA A 237 -0.31 9.46 10.46
N LEU A 238 0.17 10.01 9.34
CA LEU A 238 1.53 9.76 8.86
C LEU A 238 2.58 10.29 9.83
N GLY A 239 2.41 11.52 10.33
CA GLY A 239 3.31 12.14 11.32
C GLY A 239 3.44 11.29 12.59
N ASN A 240 2.32 10.81 13.13
CA ASN A 240 2.30 9.92 14.29
C ASN A 240 3.05 8.60 14.01
N ARG A 241 2.88 8.03 12.80
CA ARG A 241 3.62 6.82 12.41
C ARG A 241 5.11 7.06 12.27
N CYS A 242 5.51 8.17 11.63
CA CYS A 242 6.93 8.52 11.42
C CYS A 242 7.63 8.86 12.74
N ALA A 243 6.96 9.55 13.66
CA ALA A 243 7.52 9.90 14.97
C ALA A 243 7.94 8.66 15.80
N HIS A 244 7.26 7.54 15.61
CA HIS A 244 7.51 6.28 16.33
C HIS A 244 7.95 5.14 15.40
N LEU A 245 8.51 5.47 14.22
CA LEU A 245 8.76 4.47 13.17
C LEU A 245 9.70 3.36 13.63
N ALA A 246 10.83 3.70 14.22
CA ALA A 246 11.83 2.73 14.68
C ALA A 246 11.28 1.83 15.79
N GLU A 247 10.62 2.43 16.79
CA GLU A 247 10.02 1.71 17.92
C GLU A 247 8.92 0.75 17.44
N ASN A 248 8.01 1.24 16.59
CA ASN A 248 6.93 0.44 16.02
C ASN A 248 7.47 -0.71 15.17
N LEU A 249 8.52 -0.46 14.39
CA LEU A 249 9.14 -1.47 13.53
C LEU A 249 9.76 -2.58 14.38
N GLU A 250 10.51 -2.24 15.43
CA GLU A 250 11.13 -3.23 16.32
C GLU A 250 10.07 -4.05 17.06
N ARG A 251 9.07 -3.40 17.63
CA ARG A 251 7.96 -4.10 18.30
C ARG A 251 7.23 -5.06 17.35
N MET A 252 7.05 -4.67 16.09
CA MET A 252 6.42 -5.56 15.11
C MET A 252 7.32 -6.71 14.69
N ARG A 253 8.65 -6.53 14.65
CA ARG A 253 9.61 -7.63 14.43
C ARG A 253 9.53 -8.66 15.58
N GLU A 254 9.56 -8.21 16.81
CA GLU A 254 9.44 -9.09 17.97
C GLU A 254 8.12 -9.87 17.98
N LEU A 255 6.99 -9.18 17.67
CA LEU A 255 5.67 -9.81 17.58
C LEU A 255 5.61 -10.84 16.44
N ASN A 256 6.12 -10.51 15.27
CA ASN A 256 6.14 -11.39 14.09
C ASN A 256 7.04 -12.61 14.35
N ALA A 257 8.23 -12.41 14.91
CA ALA A 257 9.13 -13.51 15.31
C ALA A 257 8.49 -14.45 16.34
N PHE A 258 7.79 -13.89 17.34
CA PHE A 258 7.01 -14.70 18.28
C PHE A 258 5.95 -15.54 17.57
N LEU A 259 5.11 -14.93 16.73
CA LEU A 259 4.06 -15.64 16.01
C LEU A 259 4.65 -16.74 15.13
N ARG A 260 5.72 -16.45 14.41
CA ARG A 260 6.41 -17.46 13.59
C ARG A 260 6.91 -18.63 14.42
N ARG A 261 7.56 -18.38 15.55
CA ARG A 261 8.06 -19.45 16.44
C ARG A 261 6.92 -20.35 16.93
N GLU A 262 5.85 -19.78 17.49
CA GLU A 262 4.72 -20.53 18.04
C GLU A 262 3.98 -21.35 16.96
N LEU A 263 3.75 -20.75 15.79
CA LEU A 263 3.03 -21.39 14.69
C LEU A 263 3.91 -22.43 13.96
N ALA A 264 5.22 -22.20 13.85
CA ALA A 264 6.15 -23.21 13.31
C ALA A 264 6.24 -24.43 14.22
N ALA A 265 6.20 -24.27 15.55
CA ALA A 265 6.14 -25.39 16.51
C ALA A 265 4.90 -26.27 16.29
N ALA A 266 3.82 -25.71 15.72
CA ALA A 266 2.63 -26.44 15.29
C ALA A 266 2.68 -26.93 13.84
N ASN A 267 3.86 -26.96 13.20
CA ASN A 267 4.10 -27.35 11.80
C ASN A 267 3.40 -26.49 10.75
N LEU A 268 3.05 -25.25 11.06
CA LEU A 268 2.53 -24.30 10.09
C LEU A 268 3.66 -23.68 9.25
N ARG A 269 3.41 -23.44 7.97
CA ARG A 269 4.41 -22.94 7.03
C ARG A 269 4.07 -21.53 6.58
N PHE A 270 5.09 -20.67 6.60
CA PHE A 270 5.01 -19.30 6.10
C PHE A 270 5.35 -19.28 4.61
N THR A 271 4.64 -18.43 3.88
CA THR A 271 4.86 -18.29 2.43
C THR A 271 6.14 -17.52 2.13
N VAL A 272 6.46 -16.55 2.98
CA VAL A 272 7.64 -15.69 2.85
C VAL A 272 8.50 -15.85 4.11
N PRO A 273 9.81 -16.10 3.98
CA PRO A 273 10.73 -16.13 5.11
C PRO A 273 10.81 -14.76 5.80
N GLU A 274 11.21 -14.77 7.07
CA GLU A 274 11.15 -13.58 7.93
C GLU A 274 11.97 -12.42 7.39
N GLU A 275 13.18 -12.68 6.94
CA GLU A 275 14.13 -11.69 6.41
C GLU A 275 13.67 -11.00 5.12
N LEU A 276 12.73 -11.57 4.39
CA LEU A 276 12.15 -11.01 3.17
C LEU A 276 10.75 -10.41 3.39
N SER A 277 10.22 -10.50 4.61
CA SER A 277 8.84 -10.17 4.94
C SER A 277 8.74 -8.86 5.72
N SER A 278 7.74 -8.05 5.41
CA SER A 278 7.32 -6.95 6.27
C SER A 278 6.84 -7.53 7.61
N PRO A 279 7.34 -7.04 8.76
CA PRO A 279 6.91 -7.54 10.06
C PRO A 279 5.43 -7.22 10.37
N PHE A 280 4.82 -6.33 9.61
CA PHE A 280 3.39 -5.98 9.71
C PHE A 280 2.46 -6.98 9.00
N ILE A 281 2.99 -7.92 8.21
CA ILE A 281 2.20 -8.89 7.44
C ILE A 281 2.79 -10.30 7.64
N LEU A 282 1.94 -11.23 8.06
CA LEU A 282 2.27 -12.63 8.19
C LEU A 282 1.35 -13.44 7.26
N HIS A 283 1.93 -14.05 6.23
CA HIS A 283 1.17 -14.89 5.30
C HIS A 283 1.55 -16.36 5.43
N MET A 284 0.53 -17.21 5.48
CA MET A 284 0.69 -18.65 5.59
C MET A 284 -0.02 -19.35 4.44
N PHE A 285 0.54 -20.49 4.05
CA PHE A 285 -0.10 -21.44 3.16
C PHE A 285 -0.64 -22.62 3.99
N LEU A 286 -1.94 -22.94 3.85
CA LEU A 286 -2.65 -23.96 4.59
C LEU A 286 -2.97 -25.16 3.70
N PRO A 287 -2.10 -26.18 3.58
CA PRO A 287 -2.32 -27.32 2.70
C PRO A 287 -3.65 -28.02 2.96
N GLY A 288 -4.46 -28.22 1.91
CA GLY A 288 -5.74 -28.93 1.99
C GLY A 288 -6.89 -28.13 2.62
N LYS A 289 -6.66 -26.89 3.06
CA LYS A 289 -7.67 -26.03 3.67
C LYS A 289 -7.90 -24.77 2.82
N GLN A 290 -9.13 -24.25 2.83
CA GLN A 290 -9.47 -22.99 2.18
C GLN A 290 -9.30 -21.83 3.18
N GLY A 291 -8.46 -20.85 2.87
CA GLY A 291 -8.22 -19.70 3.74
C GLY A 291 -9.51 -18.94 4.09
N ALA A 292 -10.42 -18.75 3.14
CA ALA A 292 -11.68 -18.07 3.38
C ALA A 292 -12.57 -18.79 4.43
N VAL A 293 -12.55 -20.13 4.48
CA VAL A 293 -13.27 -20.88 5.51
C VAL A 293 -12.64 -20.66 6.88
N VAL A 294 -11.29 -20.74 6.95
CA VAL A 294 -10.55 -20.48 8.19
C VAL A 294 -10.80 -19.04 8.70
N VAL A 295 -10.83 -18.04 7.80
CA VAL A 295 -11.17 -16.65 8.16
C VAL A 295 -12.57 -16.54 8.78
N ARG A 296 -13.57 -17.24 8.22
CA ARG A 296 -14.93 -17.26 8.79
C ARG A 296 -14.97 -17.88 10.19
N MET A 297 -14.32 -19.04 10.37
CA MET A 297 -14.22 -19.70 11.67
C MET A 297 -13.50 -18.85 12.72
N LEU A 298 -12.46 -18.09 12.32
CA LEU A 298 -11.77 -17.13 13.17
C LEU A 298 -12.68 -15.94 13.52
N SER A 299 -13.48 -15.44 12.55
CA SER A 299 -14.41 -14.34 12.78
C SER A 299 -15.46 -14.66 13.84
N GLU A 300 -15.95 -15.90 13.90
CA GLU A 300 -16.86 -16.37 14.95
C GLU A 300 -16.22 -16.31 16.36
N ARG A 301 -14.90 -16.28 16.43
CA ARG A 301 -14.10 -16.14 17.66
C ARG A 301 -13.61 -14.71 17.92
N GLY A 302 -14.09 -13.73 17.11
CA GLY A 302 -13.73 -12.33 17.22
C GLY A 302 -12.35 -11.99 16.64
N ILE A 303 -11.80 -12.81 15.75
CA ILE A 303 -10.51 -12.57 15.06
C ILE A 303 -10.79 -12.28 13.58
N TYR A 304 -10.47 -11.07 13.13
CA TYR A 304 -10.67 -10.64 11.75
C TYR A 304 -9.35 -10.65 10.97
N ALA A 305 -9.29 -11.47 9.92
CA ALA A 305 -8.10 -11.71 9.11
C ALA A 305 -8.46 -11.75 7.62
N GLY A 306 -7.47 -11.83 6.72
CA GLY A 306 -7.67 -11.93 5.28
C GLY A 306 -7.29 -13.30 4.72
N SER A 307 -7.99 -13.76 3.67
CA SER A 307 -7.64 -14.98 2.92
C SER A 307 -6.93 -14.67 1.60
N GLY A 308 -6.51 -13.42 1.40
CA GLY A 308 -5.89 -12.91 0.17
C GLY A 308 -5.92 -11.39 0.16
N SER A 309 -5.78 -10.76 -0.99
CA SER A 309 -6.07 -9.33 -1.10
C SER A 309 -7.58 -9.09 -0.98
N ALA A 310 -7.98 -8.01 -0.31
CA ALA A 310 -9.40 -7.67 -0.13
C ALA A 310 -10.16 -7.59 -1.46
N CYS A 311 -9.48 -7.16 -2.55
CA CYS A 311 -10.05 -7.07 -3.89
C CYS A 311 -10.15 -8.43 -4.62
N ALA A 312 -9.53 -9.48 -4.10
CA ALA A 312 -9.47 -10.81 -4.75
C ALA A 312 -10.18 -11.92 -3.94
N SER A 313 -10.76 -11.59 -2.78
CA SER A 313 -11.43 -12.55 -1.91
C SER A 313 -12.61 -13.27 -2.56
N GLU A 314 -13.24 -12.66 -3.55
CA GLU A 314 -14.35 -13.21 -4.33
C GLU A 314 -13.93 -13.74 -5.71
N SER A 315 -12.62 -13.76 -6.01
CA SER A 315 -12.15 -14.25 -7.32
C SER A 315 -12.42 -15.75 -7.47
N PRO A 316 -13.13 -16.16 -8.51
CA PRO A 316 -13.37 -17.59 -8.78
C PRO A 316 -12.09 -18.37 -9.08
N SER A 317 -10.99 -17.70 -9.33
CA SER A 317 -9.68 -18.29 -9.63
C SER A 317 -8.71 -18.30 -8.43
N GLY A 318 -9.15 -17.90 -7.22
CA GLY A 318 -8.31 -17.81 -6.02
C GLY A 318 -7.30 -16.66 -6.05
N SER A 319 -6.35 -16.65 -5.11
CA SER A 319 -5.34 -15.60 -4.97
C SER A 319 -4.42 -15.51 -6.20
N SER A 320 -4.35 -14.31 -6.79
CA SER A 320 -3.40 -14.00 -7.88
C SER A 320 -1.94 -14.04 -7.39
N ALA A 321 -1.69 -13.62 -6.16
CA ALA A 321 -0.36 -13.63 -5.56
C ALA A 321 0.13 -15.07 -5.36
N LEU A 322 -0.72 -15.96 -4.83
CA LEU A 322 -0.37 -17.37 -4.71
C LEU A 322 -0.11 -18.04 -6.07
N ARG A 323 -0.91 -17.70 -7.09
CA ARG A 323 -0.67 -18.21 -8.45
C ARG A 323 0.65 -17.73 -9.01
N ALA A 324 0.99 -16.45 -8.80
CA ALA A 324 2.23 -15.87 -9.28
C ALA A 324 3.47 -16.56 -8.70
N ILE A 325 3.41 -17.03 -7.45
CA ILE A 325 4.49 -17.78 -6.78
C ILE A 325 4.40 -19.31 -6.96
N GLY A 326 3.52 -19.78 -7.88
CA GLY A 326 3.47 -21.18 -8.32
C GLY A 326 2.43 -22.08 -7.64
N TYR A 327 1.48 -21.53 -6.85
CA TYR A 327 0.35 -22.30 -6.32
C TYR A 327 -0.86 -22.21 -7.25
N SER A 328 -1.18 -23.27 -7.99
CA SER A 328 -2.28 -23.32 -8.95
C SER A 328 -3.48 -24.14 -8.46
N GLY A 329 -4.62 -24.00 -9.13
CA GLY A 329 -5.85 -24.73 -8.84
C GLY A 329 -6.32 -24.54 -7.39
N LYS A 330 -6.70 -25.61 -6.72
CA LYS A 330 -7.20 -25.58 -5.33
C LYS A 330 -6.20 -24.95 -4.34
N LYS A 331 -4.90 -25.02 -4.62
CA LYS A 331 -3.85 -24.45 -3.77
C LYS A 331 -3.89 -22.93 -3.73
N SER A 332 -4.38 -22.25 -4.78
CA SER A 332 -4.51 -20.79 -4.79
C SER A 332 -5.57 -20.24 -3.82
N PHE A 333 -6.40 -21.11 -3.21
CA PHE A 333 -7.38 -20.75 -2.19
C PHE A 333 -6.89 -21.00 -0.75
N SER A 334 -5.66 -21.51 -0.59
CA SER A 334 -5.13 -21.96 0.72
C SER A 334 -4.31 -20.87 1.44
N GLY A 335 -4.42 -19.61 1.05
CA GLY A 335 -3.74 -18.48 1.70
C GLY A 335 -4.48 -17.99 2.93
N LEU A 336 -3.72 -17.64 3.97
CA LEU A 336 -4.21 -16.94 5.16
C LEU A 336 -3.24 -15.81 5.50
N ARG A 337 -3.76 -14.57 5.57
CA ARG A 337 -2.98 -13.39 5.91
C ARG A 337 -3.44 -12.82 7.23
N PHE A 338 -2.49 -12.58 8.11
CA PHE A 338 -2.64 -11.68 9.25
C PHE A 338 -1.83 -10.41 9.00
N SER A 339 -2.39 -9.28 9.33
CA SER A 339 -1.69 -8.00 9.24
C SER A 339 -2.00 -7.14 10.45
N PHE A 340 -0.96 -6.60 11.06
CA PHE A 340 -0.98 -6.00 12.39
C PHE A 340 -0.76 -4.50 12.34
N GLY A 341 -1.32 -3.78 13.34
CA GLY A 341 -0.94 -2.42 13.69
C GLY A 341 0.08 -2.43 14.84
N PRO A 342 0.78 -1.31 15.07
CA PRO A 342 1.75 -1.22 16.17
C PRO A 342 1.11 -1.28 17.57
N ASP A 343 -0.20 -1.19 17.65
CA ASP A 343 -1.01 -1.36 18.86
C ASP A 343 -1.29 -2.83 19.22
N CYS A 344 -0.91 -3.78 18.37
CA CYS A 344 -1.08 -5.20 18.65
C CYS A 344 -0.18 -5.66 19.79
N SER A 345 -0.81 -6.18 20.87
CA SER A 345 -0.08 -6.63 22.06
C SER A 345 0.34 -8.10 21.97
N ARG A 346 1.28 -8.48 22.85
CA ARG A 346 1.71 -9.87 23.01
C ARG A 346 0.56 -10.78 23.42
N GLU A 347 -0.32 -10.34 24.31
CA GLU A 347 -1.50 -11.08 24.75
C GLU A 347 -2.46 -11.35 23.59
N GLN A 348 -2.63 -10.36 22.70
CA GLN A 348 -3.43 -10.51 21.48
C GLN A 348 -2.81 -11.52 20.51
N ALA A 349 -1.49 -11.54 20.39
CA ALA A 349 -0.79 -12.54 19.57
C ALA A 349 -0.95 -13.97 20.15
N GLU A 350 -0.88 -14.14 21.45
CA GLU A 350 -1.12 -15.42 22.15
C GLU A 350 -2.57 -15.89 21.95
N PHE A 351 -3.52 -14.95 22.04
CA PHE A 351 -4.93 -15.24 21.75
C PHE A 351 -5.13 -15.69 20.30
N LEU A 352 -4.45 -15.05 19.35
CA LEU A 352 -4.48 -15.46 17.92
C LEU A 352 -3.95 -16.89 17.76
N VAL A 353 -2.76 -17.18 18.28
CA VAL A 353 -2.13 -18.51 18.17
C VAL A 353 -3.06 -19.60 18.71
N LYS A 354 -3.57 -19.44 19.93
CA LYS A 354 -4.48 -20.41 20.56
C LYS A 354 -5.71 -20.70 19.67
N ASN A 355 -6.40 -19.65 19.24
CA ASN A 355 -7.65 -19.80 18.48
C ASN A 355 -7.40 -20.34 17.07
N LEU A 356 -6.31 -19.92 16.40
CA LEU A 356 -5.95 -20.46 15.09
C LEU A 356 -5.69 -21.97 15.15
N LEU A 357 -4.92 -22.43 16.13
CA LEU A 357 -4.64 -23.86 16.29
C LEU A 357 -5.90 -24.67 16.58
N GLU A 358 -6.82 -24.15 17.40
CA GLU A 358 -8.12 -24.78 17.64
C GLU A 358 -8.99 -24.82 16.38
N VAL A 359 -9.04 -23.74 15.60
CA VAL A 359 -9.77 -23.70 14.32
C VAL A 359 -9.21 -24.72 13.34
N LEU A 360 -7.88 -24.79 13.20
CA LEU A 360 -7.25 -25.73 12.27
C LEU A 360 -7.41 -27.21 12.67
N LYS A 361 -7.63 -27.50 13.94
CA LYS A 361 -7.97 -28.82 14.45
C LYS A 361 -9.39 -29.24 14.09
N ASN A 362 -10.32 -28.28 14.05
CA ASN A 362 -11.75 -28.50 13.86
C ASN A 362 -12.22 -28.29 12.40
N TYR A 363 -11.27 -28.00 11.52
CA TYR A 363 -11.52 -27.89 10.09
C TYR A 363 -11.65 -29.28 9.48
#